data_9070a54105bf595ba3030cf3d8166a3e
#
_entry.id   9070a54105bf595ba3030cf3d8166a3e
#
_cell.length_a   1.000
_cell.length_b   1.000
_cell.length_c   1.000
_cell.angle_alpha   90.00
_cell.angle_beta   90.00
_cell.angle_gamma   90.00
#
_symmetry.space_group_name_H-M   'P 1'
#
loop_
_entity.id
_entity.type
_entity.pdbx_description
1 polymer ?
#
loop_
_entity_poly.entity_id
_entity_poly.type
_entity_poly.pdbx_seq_one_letter_code
_entity_poly.pdbx_strand_id
1 'polypeptide(L)'
;MGQRYLLYGSVRYALAILRPLQAAIRARGDEAAWFFDGDGASELGPDERLLGSVQQVIDWNPCAVLTSSIRLPRFIPGAKVQVFHGFDAGKPRHVYDRGFFDLYCTTGPTDTLAFEKLAARCGYFAVTETGWPKLDPFLRSIGPGAP
;
A
#
# COMPACT_ATOMS: atom_id res chain seq x y z
N MET A 1 -21.10 -8.83 -3.35
CA MET A 1 -20.59 -7.63 -2.66
C MET A 1 -19.10 -7.52 -2.95
N GLY A 2 -18.63 -6.31 -3.30
CA GLY A 2 -17.22 -6.06 -3.49
C GLY A 2 -16.44 -6.15 -2.19
N GLN A 3 -15.14 -6.42 -2.30
CA GLN A 3 -14.23 -6.40 -1.16
C GLN A 3 -13.97 -4.96 -0.71
N ARG A 4 -13.69 -4.75 0.57
CA ARG A 4 -13.37 -3.44 1.13
C ARG A 4 -11.88 -3.36 1.44
N TYR A 5 -11.26 -2.31 0.98
CA TYR A 5 -9.84 -2.02 1.21
C TYR A 5 -9.67 -0.72 1.95
N LEU A 6 -8.63 -0.62 2.77
CA LEU A 6 -8.24 0.60 3.43
C LEU A 6 -6.90 1.07 2.88
N LEU A 7 -6.81 2.35 2.54
CA LEU A 7 -5.59 3.03 2.17
C LEU A 7 -5.15 3.90 3.35
N TYR A 8 -4.05 3.50 4.00
CA TYR A 8 -3.56 4.19 5.19
C TYR A 8 -2.38 5.09 4.84
N GLY A 9 -2.51 6.37 5.19
CA GLY A 9 -1.47 7.37 5.03
C GLY A 9 -1.11 8.06 6.35
N SER A 10 0.17 8.28 6.57
CA SER A 10 0.68 9.11 7.68
C SER A 10 1.29 10.43 7.18
N VAL A 11 1.49 10.55 5.87
CA VAL A 11 2.11 11.70 5.20
C VAL A 11 1.53 11.90 3.81
N ARG A 12 1.56 13.14 3.31
CA ARG A 12 0.99 13.56 2.02
C ARG A 12 1.45 12.72 0.83
N TYR A 13 2.72 12.34 0.77
CA TYR A 13 3.24 11.61 -0.39
C TYR A 13 2.61 10.20 -0.55
N ALA A 14 1.96 9.67 0.49
CA ALA A 14 1.22 8.42 0.39
C ALA A 14 0.12 8.47 -0.69
N LEU A 15 -0.49 9.63 -0.93
CA LEU A 15 -1.52 9.82 -1.95
C LEU A 15 -1.02 9.43 -3.35
N ALA A 16 0.16 9.92 -3.73
CA ALA A 16 0.72 9.64 -5.05
C ALA A 16 1.06 8.15 -5.27
N ILE A 17 1.29 7.40 -4.18
CA ILE A 17 1.62 5.98 -4.22
C ILE A 17 0.36 5.12 -4.21
N LEU A 18 -0.63 5.50 -3.38
CA LEU A 18 -1.79 4.66 -3.12
C LEU A 18 -2.98 4.96 -4.05
N ARG A 19 -3.07 6.14 -4.68
CA ARG A 19 -4.13 6.46 -5.65
C ARG A 19 -4.16 5.53 -6.88
N PRO A 20 -3.03 5.11 -7.47
CA PRO A 20 -3.06 4.09 -8.52
C PRO A 20 -3.67 2.76 -8.05
N LEU A 21 -3.42 2.36 -6.80
CA LEU A 21 -4.03 1.18 -6.20
C LEU A 21 -5.51 1.38 -5.93
N GLN A 22 -5.93 2.57 -5.46
CA GLN A 22 -7.35 2.92 -5.35
C GLN A 22 -8.08 2.77 -6.69
N ALA A 23 -7.47 3.28 -7.76
CA ALA A 23 -8.04 3.16 -9.10
C ALA A 23 -8.17 1.70 -9.53
N ALA A 24 -7.17 0.87 -9.28
CA ALA A 24 -7.21 -0.55 -9.59
C ALA A 24 -8.27 -1.31 -8.76
N ILE A 25 -8.39 -1.02 -7.47
CA ILE A 25 -9.43 -1.59 -6.59
C ILE A 25 -10.82 -1.25 -7.14
N ARG A 26 -11.08 0.02 -7.45
CA ARG A 26 -12.37 0.47 -7.98
C ARG A 26 -12.69 -0.13 -9.36
N ALA A 27 -11.70 -0.27 -10.22
CA ALA A 27 -11.85 -0.89 -11.54
C ALA A 27 -12.29 -2.36 -11.47
N ARG A 28 -12.04 -3.04 -10.34
CA ARG A 28 -12.50 -4.41 -10.08
C ARG A 28 -13.91 -4.48 -9.50
N GLY A 29 -14.55 -3.34 -9.23
CA GLY A 29 -15.83 -3.26 -8.55
C GLY A 29 -15.75 -3.37 -7.03
N ASP A 30 -14.55 -3.23 -6.47
CA ASP A 30 -14.28 -3.24 -5.04
C ASP A 30 -14.31 -1.82 -4.45
N GLU A 31 -14.43 -1.71 -3.12
CA GLU A 31 -14.51 -0.45 -2.41
C GLU A 31 -13.16 -0.08 -1.76
N ALA A 32 -12.79 1.20 -1.84
CA ALA A 32 -11.61 1.74 -1.17
C ALA A 32 -11.99 2.96 -0.33
N ALA A 33 -11.48 3.00 0.90
CA ALA A 33 -11.55 4.15 1.79
C ALA A 33 -10.16 4.55 2.30
N TRP A 34 -10.03 5.79 2.74
CA TRP A 34 -8.81 6.35 3.28
C TRP A 34 -8.90 6.56 4.79
N PHE A 35 -7.79 6.38 5.46
CA PHE A 35 -7.59 6.79 6.84
C PHE A 35 -6.20 7.42 7.00
N PHE A 36 -6.16 8.61 7.59
CA PHE A 36 -4.92 9.33 7.87
C PHE A 36 -4.76 9.56 9.36
N ASP A 37 -3.56 9.35 9.88
CA ASP A 37 -3.15 9.74 11.24
C ASP A 37 -2.19 10.96 11.24
N GLY A 38 -2.00 11.58 10.08
CA GLY A 38 -1.18 12.75 9.85
C GLY A 38 -1.77 13.69 8.82
N ASP A 39 -0.91 14.47 8.16
CA ASP A 39 -1.30 15.36 7.08
C ASP A 39 -1.61 14.59 5.78
N GLY A 40 -2.43 15.16 4.94
CA GLY A 40 -2.83 14.58 3.64
C GLY A 40 -4.33 14.34 3.48
N ALA A 41 -5.09 14.21 4.57
CA ALA A 41 -6.53 14.05 4.49
C ALA A 41 -7.25 15.20 3.76
N SER A 42 -6.74 16.44 3.91
CA SER A 42 -7.28 17.63 3.24
C SER A 42 -7.07 17.66 1.73
N GLU A 43 -6.23 16.77 1.19
CA GLU A 43 -5.96 16.66 -0.25
C GLU A 43 -6.79 15.60 -0.95
N LEU A 44 -7.65 14.92 -0.20
CA LEU A 44 -8.59 13.96 -0.79
C LEU A 44 -9.63 14.70 -1.62
N GLY A 45 -9.92 14.13 -2.79
CA GLY A 45 -10.99 14.63 -3.66
C GLY A 45 -12.37 14.25 -3.14
N PRO A 46 -13.43 14.85 -3.71
CA PRO A 46 -14.80 14.61 -3.27
C PRO A 46 -15.27 13.16 -3.43
N ASP A 47 -14.66 12.43 -4.34
CA ASP A 47 -14.97 11.02 -4.60
C ASP A 47 -14.11 10.05 -3.75
N GLU A 48 -13.19 10.57 -2.94
CA GLU A 48 -12.31 9.79 -2.09
C GLU A 48 -12.87 9.71 -0.67
N ARG A 49 -13.36 8.54 -0.29
CA ARG A 49 -13.99 8.32 1.00
C ARG A 49 -12.95 8.38 2.13
N LEU A 50 -13.07 9.36 3.01
CA LEU A 50 -12.29 9.46 4.24
C LEU A 50 -13.04 8.83 5.41
N LEU A 51 -12.37 7.99 6.17
CA LEU A 51 -12.81 7.52 7.49
C LEU A 51 -12.15 8.42 8.54
N GLY A 52 -12.94 9.18 9.26
CA GLY A 52 -12.45 10.24 10.17
C GLY A 52 -12.21 9.78 11.60
N SER A 53 -12.46 8.50 11.92
CA SER A 53 -12.28 7.97 13.27
C SER A 53 -11.88 6.50 13.28
N VAL A 54 -11.29 6.07 14.39
CA VAL A 54 -10.95 4.67 14.65
C VAL A 54 -12.19 3.77 14.55
N GLN A 55 -13.32 4.21 15.09
CA GLN A 55 -14.56 3.44 15.04
C GLN A 55 -15.02 3.22 13.60
N GLN A 56 -14.95 4.25 12.77
CA GLN A 56 -15.31 4.12 11.34
C GLN A 56 -14.40 3.13 10.60
N VAL A 57 -13.09 3.06 10.97
CA VAL A 57 -12.17 2.07 10.39
C VAL A 57 -12.54 0.65 10.80
N ILE A 58 -12.90 0.46 12.08
CA ILE A 58 -13.34 -0.85 12.58
C ILE A 58 -14.64 -1.29 11.91
N ASP A 59 -15.62 -0.39 11.80
CA ASP A 59 -16.92 -0.65 11.17
C ASP A 59 -16.79 -0.87 9.65
N TRP A 60 -15.82 -0.21 9.01
CA TRP A 60 -15.48 -0.45 7.61
C TRP A 60 -15.03 -1.88 7.37
N ASN A 61 -14.34 -2.46 8.35
CA ASN A 61 -13.87 -3.85 8.35
C ASN A 61 -13.19 -4.25 7.03
N PRO A 62 -12.06 -3.61 6.65
CA PRO A 62 -11.38 -3.92 5.41
C PRO A 62 -10.83 -5.35 5.39
N CYS A 63 -10.86 -6.00 4.22
CA CYS A 63 -10.17 -7.27 4.02
C CYS A 63 -8.64 -7.10 3.99
N ALA A 64 -8.17 -5.93 3.56
CA ALA A 64 -6.75 -5.57 3.60
C ALA A 64 -6.57 -4.06 3.78
N VAL A 65 -5.46 -3.69 4.41
CA VAL A 65 -4.97 -2.31 4.50
C VAL A 65 -3.64 -2.19 3.75
N LEU A 66 -3.58 -1.22 2.83
CA LEU A 66 -2.40 -0.93 2.03
C LEU A 66 -1.76 0.36 2.54
N THR A 67 -0.45 0.35 2.74
CA THR A 67 0.29 1.51 3.21
C THR A 67 1.68 1.60 2.62
N SER A 68 2.17 2.83 2.41
CA SER A 68 3.58 3.11 2.12
C SER A 68 4.40 3.40 3.38
N SER A 69 3.76 3.44 4.55
CA SER A 69 4.42 3.65 5.84
C SER A 69 5.01 2.36 6.39
N ILE A 70 6.11 2.47 7.12
CA ILE A 70 6.67 1.38 7.92
C ILE A 70 5.92 1.16 9.24
N ARG A 71 4.98 2.04 9.56
CA ARG A 71 4.15 1.99 10.76
C ARG A 71 2.69 1.89 10.35
N LEU A 72 1.95 1.06 11.06
CA LEU A 72 0.53 0.86 10.86
C LEU A 72 -0.12 0.60 12.22
N PRO A 73 -1.23 1.28 12.54
CA PRO A 73 -1.97 1.00 13.78
C PRO A 73 -2.48 -0.45 13.81
N ARG A 74 -2.19 -1.15 14.92
CA ARG A 74 -2.51 -2.58 15.03
C ARG A 74 -4.01 -2.88 15.11
N PHE A 75 -4.83 -1.91 15.49
CA PHE A 75 -6.28 -2.08 15.58
C PHE A 75 -6.96 -2.24 14.22
N ILE A 76 -6.34 -1.82 13.13
CA ILE A 76 -6.92 -1.92 11.79
C ILE A 76 -7.12 -3.40 11.43
N PRO A 77 -8.35 -3.84 11.11
CA PRO A 77 -8.60 -5.22 10.72
C PRO A 77 -8.06 -5.54 9.31
N GLY A 78 -8.08 -6.82 8.93
CA GLY A 78 -7.64 -7.32 7.63
C GLY A 78 -6.13 -7.50 7.48
N ALA A 79 -5.71 -8.01 6.33
CA ALA A 79 -4.32 -8.23 6.00
C ALA A 79 -3.55 -6.91 5.87
N LYS A 80 -2.31 -6.86 6.37
CA LYS A 80 -1.44 -5.69 6.32
C LYS A 80 -0.49 -5.80 5.13
N VAL A 81 -0.63 -4.86 4.20
CA VAL A 81 0.13 -4.86 2.94
C VAL A 81 1.04 -3.63 2.90
N GLN A 82 2.34 -3.88 2.85
CA GLN A 82 3.30 -2.80 2.63
C GLN A 82 3.57 -2.61 1.14
N VAL A 83 3.40 -1.37 0.67
CA VAL A 83 3.81 -0.90 -0.64
C VAL A 83 4.97 0.08 -0.45
N PHE A 84 6.09 -0.13 -1.14
CA PHE A 84 7.24 0.75 -0.96
C PHE A 84 7.05 2.11 -1.65
N HIS A 85 7.58 3.17 -1.03
CA HIS A 85 7.45 4.54 -1.50
C HIS A 85 8.53 4.95 -2.52
N GLY A 86 9.46 4.06 -2.84
CA GLY A 86 10.56 4.33 -3.79
C GLY A 86 11.49 3.14 -3.92
N PHE A 87 12.55 3.33 -4.70
CA PHE A 87 13.62 2.36 -4.87
C PHE A 87 14.61 2.49 -3.72
N ASP A 88 14.56 1.58 -2.78
CA ASP A 88 15.38 1.57 -1.57
C ASP A 88 16.49 0.50 -1.59
N ALA A 89 16.66 -0.17 -2.73
CA ALA A 89 17.72 -1.15 -2.94
C ALA A 89 19.10 -0.55 -2.58
N GLY A 90 19.79 -1.20 -1.66
CA GLY A 90 21.10 -0.76 -1.19
C GLY A 90 21.09 0.19 0.01
N LYS A 91 19.93 0.67 0.47
CA LYS A 91 19.87 1.41 1.73
C LYS A 91 20.08 0.48 2.93
N PRO A 92 20.97 0.83 3.87
CA PRO A 92 21.11 0.06 5.10
C PRO A 92 19.79 -0.08 5.83
N ARG A 93 19.49 -1.30 6.30
CA ARG A 93 18.26 -1.62 7.05
C ARG A 93 16.95 -1.43 6.27
N HIS A 94 16.99 -1.50 4.95
CA HIS A 94 15.76 -1.52 4.15
C HIS A 94 15.02 -2.86 4.28
N VAL A 95 15.77 -3.96 4.15
CA VAL A 95 15.23 -5.32 4.24
C VAL A 95 15.31 -5.81 5.68
N TYR A 96 14.19 -5.71 6.39
CA TYR A 96 14.05 -6.25 7.75
C TYR A 96 12.58 -6.63 8.03
N ASP A 97 12.41 -7.56 8.95
CA ASP A 97 11.09 -7.94 9.45
C ASP A 97 10.53 -6.86 10.38
N ARG A 98 9.36 -6.33 10.01
CA ARG A 98 8.62 -5.31 10.77
C ARG A 98 7.64 -5.91 11.78
N GLY A 99 7.48 -7.23 11.75
CA GLY A 99 6.74 -7.99 12.75
C GLY A 99 5.21 -7.95 12.64
N PHE A 100 4.63 -7.37 11.57
CA PHE A 100 3.17 -7.24 11.49
C PHE A 100 2.61 -7.11 10.06
N PHE A 101 3.43 -7.08 9.01
CA PHE A 101 2.94 -7.12 7.63
C PHE A 101 2.76 -8.57 7.17
N ASP A 102 1.64 -8.82 6.50
CA ASP A 102 1.31 -10.12 5.90
C ASP A 102 1.84 -10.23 4.46
N LEU A 103 2.01 -9.08 3.77
CA LEU A 103 2.49 -9.01 2.41
C LEU A 103 3.40 -7.79 2.19
N TYR A 104 4.54 -8.02 1.54
CA TYR A 104 5.41 -6.97 1.03
C TYR A 104 5.33 -6.92 -0.50
N CYS A 105 4.93 -5.75 -1.04
CA CYS A 105 4.90 -5.46 -2.47
C CYS A 105 6.20 -4.75 -2.87
N THR A 106 7.13 -5.47 -3.46
CA THR A 106 8.48 -4.97 -3.76
C THR A 106 8.55 -4.26 -5.10
N THR A 107 9.53 -3.37 -5.25
CA THR A 107 9.66 -2.49 -6.40
C THR A 107 10.48 -3.07 -7.55
N GLY A 108 11.22 -4.14 -7.32
CA GLY A 108 12.04 -4.78 -8.35
C GLY A 108 12.79 -6.03 -7.86
N PRO A 109 13.48 -6.73 -8.77
CA PRO A 109 14.05 -8.06 -8.50
C PRO A 109 15.03 -8.12 -7.32
N THR A 110 15.84 -7.09 -7.14
CA THR A 110 16.83 -7.04 -6.05
C THR A 110 16.14 -7.03 -4.68
N ASP A 111 15.11 -6.19 -4.52
CA ASP A 111 14.32 -6.14 -3.29
C ASP A 111 13.53 -7.43 -3.09
N THR A 112 12.93 -7.94 -4.17
CA THR A 112 12.15 -9.18 -4.14
C THR A 112 12.97 -10.33 -3.60
N LEU A 113 14.15 -10.60 -4.17
CA LEU A 113 15.04 -11.67 -3.69
C LEU A 113 15.45 -11.50 -2.22
N ALA A 114 15.71 -10.27 -1.79
CA ALA A 114 16.11 -10.01 -0.42
C ALA A 114 14.96 -10.25 0.57
N PHE A 115 13.74 -9.79 0.24
CA PHE A 115 12.55 -10.02 1.05
C PHE A 115 12.09 -11.48 1.04
N GLU A 116 12.23 -12.22 -0.08
CA GLU A 116 11.95 -13.66 -0.15
C GLU A 116 12.85 -14.48 0.79
N LYS A 117 14.15 -14.15 0.84
CA LYS A 117 15.07 -14.76 1.81
C LYS A 117 14.66 -14.47 3.25
N LEU A 118 14.18 -13.27 3.51
CA LEU A 118 13.67 -12.90 4.82
C LEU A 118 12.38 -13.64 5.14
N ALA A 119 11.44 -13.74 4.19
CA ALA A 119 10.19 -14.48 4.33
C ALA A 119 10.43 -15.96 4.63
N ALA A 120 11.37 -16.60 3.93
CA ALA A 120 11.75 -17.98 4.18
C ALA A 120 12.26 -18.24 5.62
N ARG A 121 12.91 -17.23 6.22
CA ARG A 121 13.38 -17.31 7.61
C ARG A 121 12.29 -17.04 8.63
N CYS A 122 11.40 -16.09 8.35
CA CYS A 122 10.36 -15.65 9.29
C CYS A 122 9.10 -16.52 9.23
N GLY A 123 8.73 -17.00 8.03
CA GLY A 123 7.67 -18.00 7.84
C GLY A 123 6.23 -17.50 7.96
N TYR A 124 5.98 -16.18 8.08
CA TYR A 124 4.63 -15.67 8.32
C TYR A 124 4.14 -14.64 7.32
N PHE A 125 4.96 -14.13 6.44
CA PHE A 125 4.55 -13.16 5.42
C PHE A 125 4.91 -13.62 3.99
N ALA A 126 4.19 -13.09 3.03
CA ALA A 126 4.45 -13.28 1.60
C ALA A 126 5.16 -12.08 0.98
N VAL A 127 5.75 -12.30 -0.19
CA VAL A 127 6.40 -11.26 -1.00
C VAL A 127 5.89 -11.36 -2.43
N THR A 128 5.65 -10.21 -3.05
CA THR A 128 5.33 -10.14 -4.48
C THR A 128 5.98 -8.92 -5.11
N GLU A 129 6.54 -9.09 -6.31
CA GLU A 129 7.04 -7.97 -7.09
C GLU A 129 5.90 -7.28 -7.81
N THR A 130 5.69 -6.00 -7.53
CA THR A 130 4.61 -5.21 -8.13
C THR A 130 5.11 -4.00 -8.90
N GLY A 131 6.40 -3.69 -8.78
CA GLY A 131 6.93 -2.42 -9.25
C GLY A 131 6.57 -1.25 -8.32
N TRP A 132 6.66 -0.04 -8.83
CA TRP A 132 6.38 1.18 -8.08
C TRP A 132 5.08 1.84 -8.57
N PRO A 133 3.96 1.72 -7.86
CA PRO A 133 2.65 2.19 -8.31
C PRO A 133 2.61 3.68 -8.68
N LYS A 134 3.45 4.50 -8.06
CA LYS A 134 3.58 5.93 -8.40
C LYS A 134 3.91 6.18 -9.88
N LEU A 135 4.54 5.22 -10.55
CA LEU A 135 4.88 5.32 -11.98
C LEU A 135 3.71 4.95 -12.91
N ASP A 136 2.69 4.26 -12.43
CA ASP A 136 1.59 3.76 -13.26
C ASP A 136 0.91 4.85 -14.10
N PRO A 137 0.57 6.05 -13.56
CA PRO A 137 -0.03 7.10 -14.37
C PRO A 137 0.88 7.57 -15.50
N PHE A 138 2.20 7.65 -15.25
CA PHE A 138 3.18 8.03 -16.25
C PHE A 138 3.31 6.96 -17.34
N LEU A 139 3.43 5.69 -16.97
CA LEU A 139 3.55 4.58 -17.92
C LEU A 139 2.32 4.47 -18.82
N ARG A 140 1.12 4.73 -18.28
CA ARG A 140 -0.11 4.76 -19.08
C ARG A 140 -0.14 5.92 -20.06
N SER A 141 0.46 7.07 -19.72
CA SER A 141 0.49 8.26 -20.59
C SER A 141 1.41 8.09 -21.81
N ILE A 142 2.46 7.28 -21.70
CA ILE A 142 3.41 7.04 -22.81
C ILE A 142 2.96 5.92 -23.77
N GLY A 143 1.93 5.16 -23.41
CA GLY A 143 1.35 4.10 -24.24
C GLY A 143 2.24 2.87 -24.44
N PRO A 144 1.69 1.75 -24.94
CA PRO A 144 2.49 0.59 -25.31
C PRO A 144 3.29 0.90 -26.57
N GLY A 145 4.61 0.96 -26.45
CA GLY A 145 5.51 1.15 -27.58
C GLY A 145 6.33 2.44 -27.58
N ALA A 146 6.35 3.19 -26.49
CA ALA A 146 7.35 4.25 -26.32
C ALA A 146 8.76 3.62 -26.18
N PRO A 147 9.79 4.18 -26.86
CA PRO A 147 11.15 3.65 -26.88
C PRO A 147 11.81 3.66 -25.52
#